data_f9a2fef73887388958ee5ed496206091
#
_entry.id   f9a2fef73887388958ee5ed496206091
#
_cell.length_a   1.000
_cell.length_b   1.000
_cell.length_c   1.000
_cell.angle_alpha   90.00
_cell.angle_beta   90.00
_cell.angle_gamma   90.00
#
_symmetry.space_group_name_H-M   'P 1'
#
loop_
_entity.id
_entity.type
_entity.pdbx_description
1 polymer ?
#
loop_
_entity_poly.entity_id
_entity_poly.type
_entity_poly.pdbx_seq_one_letter_code
_entity_poly.pdbx_strand_id
1 'polypeptide(L)'
;MPAPPWRINEVLERAETGPICTEKEFDTKILFPNLKRVIKEYDIRFDPEQIVFSDDSLADDLWKAAWDFYLSVGSYCTNTYRRILFTEREIKEAMSCYVEGGPLERLRTQSCQVADLLLWV
;
A
#
# COMPACT_ATOMS: atom_id res chain seq x y z
N MET A 1 15.63 10.57 5.78
CA MET A 1 15.36 10.50 7.22
C MET A 1 14.40 9.36 7.52
N PRO A 2 14.70 8.51 8.49
CA PRO A 2 13.71 7.54 8.91
C PRO A 2 12.47 8.27 9.43
N ALA A 3 11.30 7.70 9.18
CA ALA A 3 10.05 8.25 9.70
C ALA A 3 10.13 8.36 11.22
N PRO A 4 9.73 9.49 11.81
CA PRO A 4 9.79 9.65 13.24
C PRO A 4 8.90 8.63 13.96
N PRO A 5 9.31 8.12 15.13
CA PRO A 5 8.59 7.06 15.83
C PRO A 5 7.15 7.40 16.23
N TRP A 6 6.78 8.68 16.27
CA TRP A 6 5.41 9.11 16.57
C TRP A 6 4.40 8.77 15.46
N ARG A 7 4.85 8.47 14.22
CA ARG A 7 3.96 8.06 13.13
C ARG A 7 3.23 6.75 13.40
N ILE A 8 3.84 5.84 14.14
CA ILE A 8 3.18 4.61 14.56
C ILE A 8 1.95 4.94 15.41
N ASN A 9 2.06 5.90 16.31
CA ASN A 9 0.95 6.34 17.15
C ASN A 9 -0.20 6.95 16.34
N GLU A 10 0.11 7.73 15.30
CA GLU A 10 -0.90 8.25 14.39
C GLU A 10 -1.64 7.16 13.63
N VAL A 11 -0.92 6.15 13.15
CA VAL A 11 -1.54 5.01 12.45
C VAL A 11 -2.45 4.24 13.39
N LEU A 12 -2.01 3.97 14.62
CA LEU A 12 -2.82 3.30 15.63
C LEU A 12 -4.07 4.11 15.99
N GLU A 13 -3.92 5.41 16.13
CA GLU A 13 -5.06 6.32 16.39
C GLU A 13 -6.07 6.27 15.25
N ARG A 14 -5.61 6.28 13.99
CA ARG A 14 -6.47 6.15 12.82
C ARG A 14 -7.15 4.79 12.74
N ALA A 15 -6.49 3.73 13.21
CA ALA A 15 -7.10 2.41 13.31
C ALA A 15 -8.24 2.36 14.34
N GLU A 16 -8.24 3.27 15.30
CA GLU A 16 -9.29 3.37 16.33
C GLU A 16 -10.37 4.41 16.00
N THR A 17 -10.05 5.42 15.20
CA THR A 17 -10.93 6.56 14.92
C THR A 17 -11.38 6.67 13.46
N GLY A 18 -10.84 5.86 12.57
CA GLY A 18 -11.15 5.88 11.15
C GLY A 18 -12.59 5.46 10.82
N PRO A 19 -12.99 5.56 9.54
CA PRO A 19 -14.32 5.15 9.12
C PRO A 19 -14.60 3.68 9.42
N ILE A 20 -15.73 3.40 10.03
CA ILE A 20 -16.16 2.03 10.36
C ILE A 20 -16.75 1.38 9.10
N CYS A 21 -16.33 0.16 8.81
CA CYS A 21 -16.98 -0.71 7.84
C CYS A 21 -16.72 -2.17 8.19
N THR A 22 -17.65 -3.04 7.81
CA THR A 22 -17.42 -4.48 7.95
C THR A 22 -16.44 -4.96 6.89
N GLU A 23 -15.79 -6.09 7.14
CA GLU A 23 -14.86 -6.70 6.19
C GLU A 23 -15.53 -6.96 4.84
N LYS A 24 -16.76 -7.47 4.85
CA LYS A 24 -17.55 -7.71 3.65
C LYS A 24 -17.88 -6.42 2.89
N GLU A 25 -18.23 -5.35 3.60
CA GLU A 25 -18.47 -4.03 2.98
C GLU A 25 -17.21 -3.46 2.38
N PHE A 26 -16.10 -3.60 3.06
CA PHE A 26 -14.80 -3.16 2.53
C PHE A 26 -14.49 -3.86 1.21
N ASP A 27 -14.60 -5.19 1.17
CA ASP A 27 -14.29 -5.96 -0.03
C ASP A 27 -15.26 -5.68 -1.19
N THR A 28 -16.56 -5.61 -0.91
CA THR A 28 -17.59 -5.51 -1.96
C THR A 28 -17.88 -4.09 -2.41
N LYS A 29 -17.80 -3.10 -1.53
CA LYS A 29 -18.19 -1.71 -1.84
C LYS A 29 -17.00 -0.78 -2.07
N ILE A 30 -15.85 -1.09 -1.51
CA ILE A 30 -14.68 -0.20 -1.53
C ILE A 30 -13.57 -0.79 -2.38
N LEU A 31 -13.08 -1.97 -2.03
CA LEU A 31 -11.92 -2.60 -2.69
C LEU A 31 -12.23 -2.94 -4.15
N PHE A 32 -13.23 -3.74 -4.38
CA PHE A 32 -13.55 -4.28 -5.69
C PHE A 32 -13.98 -3.22 -6.71
N PRO A 33 -14.89 -2.28 -6.39
CA PRO A 33 -15.28 -1.22 -7.32
C PRO A 33 -14.11 -0.29 -7.68
N ASN A 34 -13.27 0.07 -6.72
CA ASN A 34 -12.09 0.89 -6.98
C ASN A 34 -11.04 0.16 -7.80
N LEU A 35 -10.85 -1.14 -7.56
CA LEU A 35 -9.95 -1.97 -8.36
C LEU A 35 -10.39 -2.03 -9.82
N LYS A 36 -11.68 -2.28 -10.07
CA LYS A 36 -12.24 -2.27 -11.42
C LYS A 36 -12.11 -0.91 -12.11
N ARG A 37 -12.37 0.16 -11.38
CA ARG A 37 -12.23 1.52 -11.89
C ARG A 37 -10.81 1.81 -12.36
N VAL A 38 -9.85 1.50 -11.51
CA VAL A 38 -8.43 1.77 -11.77
C VAL A 38 -7.92 0.93 -12.94
N ILE A 39 -8.26 -0.34 -13.00
CA ILE A 39 -7.87 -1.23 -14.11
C ILE A 39 -8.41 -0.68 -15.44
N LYS A 40 -9.64 -0.20 -15.46
CA LYS A 40 -10.27 0.36 -16.66
C LYS A 40 -9.67 1.72 -17.04
N GLU A 41 -9.47 2.59 -16.06
CA GLU A 41 -8.97 3.96 -16.27
C GLU A 41 -7.53 3.98 -16.80
N TYR A 42 -6.67 3.11 -16.28
CA TYR A 42 -5.27 3.01 -16.69
C TYR A 42 -4.99 1.92 -17.72
N ASP A 43 -6.03 1.25 -18.22
CA ASP A 43 -5.95 0.14 -19.20
C ASP A 43 -4.89 -0.91 -18.82
N ILE A 44 -4.96 -1.34 -17.57
CA ILE A 44 -4.04 -2.36 -17.05
C ILE A 44 -4.44 -3.73 -17.59
N ARG A 45 -3.50 -4.41 -18.28
CA ARG A 45 -3.70 -5.74 -18.82
C ARG A 45 -2.67 -6.70 -18.24
N PHE A 46 -3.15 -7.86 -17.85
CA PHE A 46 -2.31 -8.95 -17.40
C PHE A 46 -2.11 -9.98 -18.52
N ASP A 47 -0.86 -10.27 -18.86
CA ASP A 47 -0.51 -11.33 -19.78
C ASP A 47 0.04 -12.53 -18.99
N PRO A 48 -0.67 -13.66 -18.93
CA PRO A 48 -0.23 -14.82 -18.16
C PRO A 48 1.03 -15.48 -18.74
N GLU A 49 1.41 -15.19 -19.97
CA GLU A 49 2.64 -15.70 -20.57
C GLU A 49 3.88 -14.90 -20.15
N GLN A 50 3.69 -13.66 -19.70
CA GLN A 50 4.76 -12.81 -19.20
C GLN A 50 4.66 -12.66 -17.68
N ILE A 51 5.46 -13.42 -16.96
CA ILE A 51 5.49 -13.37 -15.48
C ILE A 51 6.16 -12.08 -15.00
N VAL A 52 7.16 -11.59 -15.73
CA VAL A 52 7.87 -10.35 -15.44
C VAL A 52 7.67 -9.37 -16.59
N PHE A 53 7.18 -8.17 -16.29
CA PHE A 53 6.97 -7.12 -17.29
C PHE A 53 8.32 -6.60 -17.79
N SER A 54 8.48 -6.62 -19.10
CA SER A 54 9.62 -6.00 -19.79
C SER A 54 9.28 -4.61 -20.35
N ASP A 55 8.03 -4.18 -20.25
CA ASP A 55 7.54 -2.91 -20.77
C ASP A 55 7.52 -1.85 -19.64
N ASP A 56 8.44 -0.88 -19.73
CA ASP A 56 8.56 0.22 -18.78
C ASP A 56 7.32 1.12 -18.76
N SER A 57 6.66 1.31 -19.90
CA SER A 57 5.44 2.09 -19.99
C SER A 57 4.30 1.45 -19.20
N LEU A 58 4.16 0.14 -19.28
CA LEU A 58 3.16 -0.60 -18.52
C LEU A 58 3.48 -0.54 -17.00
N ALA A 59 4.76 -0.63 -16.65
CA ALA A 59 5.21 -0.52 -15.27
C ALA A 59 4.88 0.87 -14.69
N ASP A 60 5.08 1.93 -15.45
CA ASP A 60 4.74 3.30 -15.03
C ASP A 60 3.22 3.47 -14.86
N ASP A 61 2.44 2.95 -15.78
CA ASP A 61 0.98 2.98 -15.68
C ASP A 61 0.48 2.19 -14.47
N LEU A 62 1.07 1.05 -14.21
CA LEU A 62 0.75 0.23 -13.04
C LEU A 62 1.10 0.94 -11.74
N TRP A 63 2.23 1.65 -11.69
CA TRP A 63 2.62 2.46 -10.54
C TRP A 63 1.60 3.56 -10.24
N LYS A 64 1.20 4.30 -11.26
CA LYS A 64 0.19 5.36 -11.14
C LYS A 64 -1.16 4.80 -10.71
N ALA A 65 -1.55 3.67 -11.28
CA ALA A 65 -2.78 2.97 -10.95
C ALA A 65 -2.78 2.50 -9.48
N ALA A 66 -1.69 1.93 -9.02
CA ALA A 66 -1.53 1.48 -7.63
C ALA A 66 -1.59 2.66 -6.65
N TRP A 67 -0.98 3.77 -7.01
CA TRP A 67 -1.01 5.00 -6.22
C TRP A 67 -2.44 5.52 -6.04
N ASP A 68 -3.17 5.69 -7.14
CA ASP A 68 -4.57 6.12 -7.12
C ASP A 68 -5.46 5.14 -6.35
N PHE A 69 -5.28 3.86 -6.59
CA PHE A 69 -6.01 2.80 -5.89
C PHE A 69 -5.80 2.88 -4.36
N TYR A 70 -4.57 2.99 -3.93
CA TYR A 70 -4.25 3.04 -2.49
C TYR A 70 -4.80 4.31 -1.82
N LEU A 71 -4.74 5.45 -2.50
CA LEU A 71 -5.34 6.69 -1.99
C LEU A 71 -6.85 6.58 -1.84
N SER A 72 -7.50 5.86 -2.73
CA SER A 72 -8.95 5.69 -2.71
C SER A 72 -9.42 4.67 -1.66
N VAL A 73 -8.67 3.60 -1.47
CA VAL A 73 -9.06 2.47 -0.63
C VAL A 73 -8.47 2.56 0.78
N GLY A 74 -7.17 2.87 0.87
CA GLY A 74 -6.44 2.84 2.13
C GLY A 74 -6.15 1.43 2.61
N SER A 75 -5.92 1.30 3.90
CA SER A 75 -5.73 0.02 4.59
C SER A 75 -6.93 -0.31 5.46
N TYR A 76 -7.13 -1.58 5.75
CA TYR A 76 -8.23 -2.04 6.58
C TYR A 76 -7.71 -2.75 7.83
N CYS A 77 -8.19 -2.31 8.99
CA CYS A 77 -7.87 -2.95 10.26
C CYS A 77 -9.00 -3.93 10.64
N THR A 78 -8.71 -5.22 10.61
CA THR A 78 -9.70 -6.26 10.92
C THR A 78 -10.09 -6.31 12.39
N ASN A 79 -9.20 -5.88 13.29
CA ASN A 79 -9.45 -5.90 14.72
C ASN A 79 -10.45 -4.83 15.18
N THR A 80 -10.41 -3.66 14.55
CA THR A 80 -11.25 -2.51 14.91
C THR A 80 -12.38 -2.25 13.92
N TYR A 81 -12.42 -2.98 12.81
CA TYR A 81 -13.38 -2.80 11.71
C TYR A 81 -13.35 -1.38 11.14
N ARG A 82 -12.16 -0.81 11.01
CA ARG A 82 -11.97 0.57 10.55
C ARG A 82 -10.99 0.65 9.41
N ARG A 83 -11.19 1.64 8.56
CA ARG A 83 -10.26 1.97 7.47
C ARG A 83 -9.20 2.94 7.98
N ILE A 84 -7.96 2.70 7.58
CA ILE A 84 -6.84 3.60 7.82
C ILE A 84 -6.57 4.33 6.51
N LEU A 85 -6.87 5.62 6.46
CA LEU A 85 -6.70 6.45 5.27
C LEU A 85 -5.47 7.34 5.42
N PHE A 86 -4.73 7.46 4.32
CA PHE A 86 -3.55 8.32 4.24
C PHE A 86 -3.74 9.38 3.18
N THR A 87 -3.16 10.57 3.41
CA THR A 87 -3.12 11.63 2.42
C THR A 87 -1.99 11.36 1.42
N GLU A 88 -2.12 11.96 0.23
CA GLU A 88 -1.06 11.89 -0.79
C GLU A 88 0.29 12.38 -0.26
N ARG A 89 0.28 13.45 0.51
CA ARG A 89 1.48 14.00 1.14
C ARG A 89 2.16 13.00 2.07
N GLU A 90 1.39 12.30 2.90
CA GLU A 90 1.91 11.30 3.83
C GLU A 90 2.56 10.14 3.09
N ILE A 91 1.96 9.68 2.00
CA ILE A 91 2.51 8.62 1.17
C ILE A 91 3.80 9.08 0.49
N LYS A 92 3.83 10.29 -0.05
CA LYS A 92 5.04 10.88 -0.65
C LYS A 92 6.18 10.99 0.35
N GLU A 93 5.90 11.44 1.56
CA GLU A 93 6.89 11.51 2.63
C GLU A 93 7.42 10.13 3.01
N ALA A 94 6.56 9.13 3.13
CA ALA A 94 6.96 7.76 3.42
C ALA A 94 7.84 7.17 2.32
N MET A 95 7.47 7.41 1.06
CA MET A 95 8.25 6.95 -0.09
C MET A 95 9.61 7.63 -0.18
N SER A 96 9.70 8.94 0.11
CA SER A 96 10.97 9.65 0.12
C SER A 96 11.90 9.13 1.21
N CYS A 97 11.39 8.85 2.39
CA CYS A 97 12.16 8.21 3.46
C CYS A 97 12.70 6.85 3.05
N TYR A 98 11.94 6.10 2.28
CA TYR A 98 12.33 4.78 1.80
C TYR A 98 13.42 4.85 0.73
N VAL A 99 13.30 5.79 -0.22
CA VAL A 99 14.28 6.00 -1.30
C VAL A 99 15.58 6.61 -0.77
N GLU A 100 15.50 7.56 0.15
CA GLU A 100 16.65 8.21 0.80
C GLU A 100 17.33 7.33 1.86
N GLY A 101 16.65 6.29 2.29
CA GLY A 101 17.11 5.41 3.37
C GLY A 101 18.30 4.53 3.05
N GLY A 102 18.86 4.60 1.83
CA GLY A 102 20.09 3.92 1.47
C GLY A 102 19.96 2.90 0.34
N PRO A 103 21.04 2.17 0.04
CA PRO A 103 21.10 1.26 -1.08
C PRO A 103 20.10 0.10 -0.96
N LEU A 104 19.73 -0.45 -2.10
CA LEU A 104 18.82 -1.62 -2.22
C LEU A 104 19.17 -2.79 -1.28
N GLU A 105 20.45 -2.94 -0.97
CA GLU A 105 20.93 -3.95 -0.03
C GLU A 105 20.39 -3.75 1.39
N ARG A 106 20.22 -2.51 1.82
CA ARG A 106 19.68 -2.17 3.14
C ARG A 106 18.20 -2.55 3.25
N LEU A 107 17.43 -2.30 2.19
CA LEU A 107 16.04 -2.73 2.08
C LEU A 107 15.90 -4.26 2.11
N ARG A 108 16.79 -4.94 1.40
CA ARG A 108 16.86 -6.40 1.38
C ARG A 108 17.18 -6.97 2.77
N THR A 109 18.12 -6.37 3.48
CA THR A 109 18.49 -6.79 4.84
C THR A 109 17.34 -6.59 5.82
N GLN A 110 16.65 -5.44 5.74
CA GLN A 110 15.49 -5.17 6.59
C GLN A 110 14.33 -6.12 6.31
N SER A 111 14.08 -6.42 5.04
CA SER A 111 13.05 -7.40 4.65
C SER A 111 13.37 -8.81 5.19
N CYS A 112 14.63 -9.20 5.14
CA CYS A 112 15.07 -10.48 5.69
C CYS A 112 14.92 -10.51 7.22
N GLN A 113 15.25 -9.44 7.91
CA GLN A 113 15.08 -9.34 9.36
C GLN A 113 13.62 -9.43 9.80
N VAL A 114 12.71 -8.79 9.07
CA VAL A 114 11.27 -8.88 9.32
C VAL A 114 10.76 -10.30 9.08
N ALA A 115 11.22 -10.94 8.00
CA ALA A 115 10.87 -12.33 7.70
C ALA A 115 11.37 -13.28 8.79
N ASP A 116 12.58 -13.09 9.29
CA ASP A 116 13.14 -13.86 10.40
C ASP A 116 12.33 -13.68 11.69
N LEU A 117 11.91 -12.46 12.00
CA LEU A 117 11.04 -12.18 13.15
C LEU A 117 9.67 -12.86 13.03
N LEU A 118 9.09 -12.90 11.84
CA LEU A 118 7.83 -13.59 11.59
C LEU A 118 7.93 -15.11 11.70
N LEU A 119 9.10 -15.68 11.39
CA LEU A 119 9.34 -17.12 11.55
C LEU A 119 9.48 -17.55 13.00
N TRP A 120 9.78 -16.64 13.92
CA TRP A 120 9.92 -16.92 15.35
C TRP A 120 8.60 -16.77 16.13
N VAL A 121 7.58 -16.28 15.52
CA VAL A 121 6.23 -16.14 16.09
C VAL A 121 5.35 -17.29 15.63
#